data_fc4e423b0d72912a89a698961aabe147
#
_entry.id   fc4e423b0d72912a89a698961aabe147
#
_cell.length_a   1.000
_cell.length_b   1.000
_cell.length_c   1.000
_cell.angle_alpha   90.00
_cell.angle_beta   90.00
_cell.angle_gamma   90.00
#
_symmetry.space_group_name_H-M   'P 1'
#
loop_
_entity.id
_entity.type
_entity.pdbx_description
1 polymer ?
#
loop_
_entity_poly.entity_id
_entity_poly.type
_entity_poly.pdbx_seq_one_letter_code
_entity_poly.pdbx_strand_id
1 'polypeptide(L)'
;DRLITGKQIDFALGSGVQIAWNNFMLENDTRFTERLDGTSTFQTLLLPVEKSKLTVARVEIPVLLQVGFKESGLHLGFGVYGGLRVNSYQKLKSSRDEDERVKEDFNLNPFNYGFLAEAGRKNGIKLFAKYDMTTAFRDTNAMNGQVFSAGLRF
;
A
#
# COMPACT_ATOMS: atom_id res chain seq x y z
N ASP A 1 21.03 5.63 -10.18
CA ASP A 1 22.45 5.96 -10.52
C ASP A 1 23.39 5.16 -9.62
N ARG A 2 24.50 4.65 -10.22
CA ARG A 2 25.52 3.95 -9.45
C ARG A 2 26.37 4.96 -8.70
N LEU A 3 26.48 4.79 -7.37
CA LEU A 3 27.30 5.67 -6.53
C LEU A 3 28.74 5.22 -6.46
N ILE A 4 28.98 3.93 -6.29
CA ILE A 4 30.32 3.34 -6.15
C ILE A 4 30.32 1.94 -6.78
N THR A 5 31.32 1.66 -7.59
CA THR A 5 31.55 0.34 -8.16
C THR A 5 32.83 -0.26 -7.62
N GLY A 6 32.70 -1.25 -6.74
CA GLY A 6 33.80 -2.03 -6.20
C GLY A 6 34.09 -3.30 -7.02
N LYS A 7 35.14 -4.03 -6.67
CA LYS A 7 35.46 -5.32 -7.32
C LYS A 7 34.39 -6.37 -7.10
N GLN A 8 33.81 -6.43 -5.92
CA GLN A 8 32.83 -7.45 -5.48
C GLN A 8 31.43 -6.88 -5.20
N ILE A 9 31.32 -5.59 -4.84
CA ILE A 9 30.08 -4.95 -4.39
C ILE A 9 29.87 -3.66 -5.16
N ASP A 10 28.64 -3.43 -5.57
CA ASP A 10 28.17 -2.19 -6.19
C ASP A 10 27.15 -1.52 -5.27
N PHE A 11 27.27 -0.20 -5.10
CA PHE A 11 26.26 0.64 -4.47
C PHE A 11 25.55 1.49 -5.50
N ALA A 12 24.24 1.57 -5.40
CA ALA A 12 23.43 2.41 -6.28
C ALA A 12 22.33 3.12 -5.48
N LEU A 13 21.97 4.31 -5.93
CA LEU A 13 20.75 4.99 -5.51
C LEU A 13 19.70 4.77 -6.58
N GLY A 14 18.56 4.20 -6.19
CA GLY A 14 17.42 3.99 -7.04
C GLY A 14 16.25 4.88 -6.65
N SER A 15 15.57 5.43 -7.63
CA SER A 15 14.28 6.08 -7.45
C SER A 15 13.38 5.78 -8.65
N GLY A 16 12.09 6.01 -8.49
CA GLY A 16 11.13 5.75 -9.57
C GLY A 16 9.73 6.24 -9.19
N VAL A 17 8.77 5.85 -9.99
CA VAL A 17 7.35 6.06 -9.70
C VAL A 17 6.67 4.69 -9.70
N GLN A 18 5.85 4.44 -8.70
CA GLN A 18 5.07 3.21 -8.62
C GLN A 18 3.61 3.53 -8.33
N ILE A 19 2.72 2.66 -8.79
CA ILE A 19 1.31 2.71 -8.46
C ILE A 19 1.03 1.55 -7.51
N ALA A 20 0.43 1.86 -6.37
CA ALA A 20 0.06 0.87 -5.36
C ALA A 20 -1.46 0.78 -5.25
N TRP A 21 -1.99 -0.45 -5.25
CA TRP A 21 -3.41 -0.74 -4.96
C TRP A 21 -3.50 -1.56 -3.69
N ASN A 22 -3.99 -0.94 -2.64
CA ASN A 22 -4.25 -1.61 -1.37
C ASN A 22 -5.71 -2.02 -1.31
N ASN A 23 -5.96 -3.29 -1.05
CA ASN A 23 -7.29 -3.86 -0.95
C ASN A 23 -7.52 -4.31 0.48
N PHE A 24 -8.42 -3.63 1.18
CA PHE A 24 -8.85 -3.99 2.52
C PHE A 24 -10.14 -4.79 2.43
N MET A 25 -10.11 -6.03 2.87
CA MET A 25 -11.29 -6.86 3.01
C MET A 25 -11.91 -6.59 4.37
N LEU A 26 -13.19 -6.28 4.40
CA LEU A 26 -13.96 -6.12 5.63
C LEU A 26 -14.75 -7.40 5.88
N GLU A 27 -14.66 -7.90 7.09
CA GLU A 27 -15.43 -9.06 7.54
C GLU A 27 -16.78 -8.62 8.13
N ASN A 28 -17.75 -9.53 8.15
CA ASN A 28 -19.02 -9.41 8.87
C ASN A 28 -19.91 -8.23 8.45
N ASP A 29 -20.52 -8.30 7.26
CA ASP A 29 -21.59 -7.35 6.85
C ASP A 29 -21.32 -5.87 7.18
N THR A 30 -20.04 -5.48 7.12
CA THR A 30 -19.58 -4.19 7.59
C THR A 30 -19.32 -3.26 6.40
N ARG A 31 -19.85 -2.04 6.49
CA ARG A 31 -19.60 -0.95 5.54
C ARG A 31 -18.79 0.15 6.21
N PHE A 32 -17.83 0.71 5.49
CA PHE A 32 -17.22 1.97 5.84
C PHE A 32 -18.20 3.11 5.54
N THR A 33 -18.44 3.96 6.52
CA THR A 33 -19.29 5.14 6.35
C THR A 33 -18.63 6.32 7.05
N GLU A 34 -18.59 7.45 6.36
CA GLU A 34 -18.18 8.72 6.94
C GLU A 34 -19.38 9.34 7.64
N ARG A 35 -19.19 9.74 8.90
CA ARG A 35 -20.22 10.48 9.67
C ARG A 35 -20.21 11.95 9.28
N LEU A 36 -21.31 12.66 9.60
CA LEU A 36 -21.43 14.10 9.37
C LEU A 36 -20.39 14.94 10.15
N ASP A 37 -19.78 14.37 11.18
CA ASP A 37 -18.68 14.97 11.94
C ASP A 37 -17.29 14.76 11.32
N GLY A 38 -17.21 14.10 10.14
CA GLY A 38 -15.98 13.79 9.44
C GLY A 38 -15.24 12.57 9.99
N THR A 39 -15.79 11.85 10.96
CA THR A 39 -15.18 10.62 11.48
C THR A 39 -15.59 9.40 10.66
N SER A 40 -14.67 8.47 10.45
CA SER A 40 -15.00 7.18 9.81
C SER A 40 -15.47 6.18 10.84
N THR A 41 -16.55 5.49 10.55
CA THR A 41 -17.09 4.44 11.40
C THR A 41 -17.43 3.20 10.58
N PHE A 42 -17.47 2.06 11.29
CA PHE A 42 -18.02 0.84 10.74
C PHE A 42 -19.50 0.79 11.03
N GLN A 43 -20.31 0.62 10.01
CA GLN A 43 -21.73 0.38 10.13
C GLN A 43 -22.02 -1.08 9.74
N THR A 44 -22.64 -1.81 10.65
CA THR A 44 -23.15 -3.14 10.35
C THR A 44 -24.41 -3.00 9.49
N LEU A 45 -24.41 -3.65 8.34
CA LEU A 45 -25.57 -3.65 7.44
C LEU A 45 -26.60 -4.67 7.93
N LEU A 46 -27.88 -4.30 7.86
CA LEU A 46 -28.99 -5.19 8.20
C LEU A 46 -29.25 -6.28 7.14
N LEU A 47 -28.64 -6.14 5.96
CA LEU A 47 -28.71 -7.12 4.90
C LEU A 47 -27.37 -7.87 4.79
N PRO A 48 -27.39 -9.19 4.60
CA PRO A 48 -26.16 -9.98 4.45
C PRO A 48 -25.41 -9.53 3.20
N VAL A 49 -24.17 -9.08 3.39
CA VAL A 49 -23.23 -8.71 2.35
C VAL A 49 -22.18 -9.81 2.25
N GLU A 50 -22.08 -10.46 1.11
CA GLU A 50 -21.11 -11.54 0.92
C GLU A 50 -19.66 -11.06 1.01
N LYS A 51 -19.37 -9.85 0.52
CA LYS A 51 -18.02 -9.27 0.53
C LYS A 51 -18.08 -7.75 0.52
N SER A 52 -17.38 -7.12 1.46
CA SER A 52 -17.09 -5.69 1.45
C SER A 52 -15.60 -5.47 1.23
N LYS A 53 -15.24 -4.67 0.22
CA LYS A 53 -13.86 -4.42 -0.17
C LYS A 53 -13.63 -2.94 -0.38
N LEU A 54 -12.71 -2.36 0.41
CA LEU A 54 -12.22 -1.01 0.19
C LEU A 54 -10.92 -1.08 -0.61
N THR A 55 -10.88 -0.40 -1.76
CA THR A 55 -9.69 -0.29 -2.59
C THR A 55 -9.18 1.14 -2.56
N VAL A 56 -7.89 1.29 -2.31
CA VAL A 56 -7.18 2.57 -2.29
C VAL A 56 -6.03 2.52 -3.29
N ALA A 57 -6.06 3.43 -4.27
CA ALA A 57 -5.00 3.59 -5.24
C ALA A 57 -4.11 4.77 -4.87
N ARG A 58 -2.79 4.57 -4.90
CA ARG A 58 -1.76 5.57 -4.58
C ARG A 58 -0.70 5.63 -5.67
N VAL A 59 -0.17 6.83 -5.89
CA VAL A 59 1.07 7.03 -6.64
C VAL A 59 2.17 7.31 -5.65
N GLU A 60 3.25 6.57 -5.72
CA GLU A 60 4.34 6.60 -4.74
C GLU A 60 5.68 6.78 -5.42
N ILE A 61 6.58 7.49 -4.76
CA ILE A 61 7.96 7.71 -5.18
C ILE A 61 8.88 7.06 -4.14
N PRO A 62 9.47 5.90 -4.45
CA PRO A 62 10.47 5.27 -3.62
C PRO A 62 11.85 5.88 -3.87
N VAL A 63 12.66 5.94 -2.82
CA VAL A 63 14.11 6.23 -2.87
C VAL A 63 14.82 5.13 -2.09
N LEU A 64 15.66 4.36 -2.78
CA LEU A 64 16.31 3.16 -2.26
C LEU A 64 17.82 3.26 -2.38
N LEU A 65 18.53 2.96 -1.31
CA LEU A 65 19.93 2.59 -1.36
C LEU A 65 20.01 1.09 -1.68
N GLN A 66 20.70 0.75 -2.75
CA GLN A 66 20.82 -0.61 -3.25
C GLN A 66 22.27 -1.10 -3.16
N VAL A 67 22.42 -2.35 -2.74
CA VAL A 67 23.69 -3.06 -2.66
C VAL A 67 23.61 -4.29 -3.55
N GLY A 68 24.49 -4.39 -4.53
CA GLY A 68 24.60 -5.51 -5.44
C GLY A 68 25.86 -6.32 -5.22
N PHE A 69 25.72 -7.61 -5.06
CA PHE A 69 26.84 -8.57 -4.94
C PHE A 69 27.09 -9.22 -6.30
N LYS A 70 28.27 -8.97 -6.89
CA LYS A 70 28.59 -9.39 -8.26
C LYS A 70 28.69 -10.90 -8.42
N GLU A 71 29.26 -11.59 -7.43
CA GLU A 71 29.47 -13.04 -7.48
C GLU A 71 28.15 -13.82 -7.42
N SER A 72 27.24 -13.44 -6.51
CA SER A 72 25.96 -14.13 -6.32
C SER A 72 24.85 -13.57 -7.20
N GLY A 73 25.03 -12.37 -7.77
CA GLY A 73 23.97 -11.62 -8.45
C GLY A 73 22.87 -11.15 -7.52
N LEU A 74 23.07 -11.26 -6.19
CA LEU A 74 22.13 -10.81 -5.18
C LEU A 74 22.06 -9.29 -5.14
N HIS A 75 20.88 -8.76 -5.04
CA HIS A 75 20.57 -7.34 -4.82
C HIS A 75 19.75 -7.17 -3.57
N LEU A 76 20.20 -6.27 -2.71
CA LEU A 76 19.47 -5.82 -1.53
C LEU A 76 19.20 -4.33 -1.67
N GLY A 77 18.01 -3.90 -1.34
CA GLY A 77 17.62 -2.50 -1.33
C GLY A 77 16.91 -2.14 -0.04
N PHE A 78 17.22 -0.97 0.51
CA PHE A 78 16.53 -0.41 1.64
C PHE A 78 16.35 1.09 1.43
N GLY A 79 15.19 1.61 1.80
CA GLY A 79 14.91 3.03 1.63
C GLY A 79 13.57 3.46 2.17
N VAL A 80 13.16 4.63 1.70
CA VAL A 80 11.91 5.28 2.08
C VAL A 80 11.05 5.50 0.84
N TYR A 81 9.78 5.69 1.05
CA TYR A 81 8.87 6.12 0.01
C TYR A 81 7.87 7.13 0.56
N GLY A 82 7.37 7.97 -0.32
CA GLY A 82 6.28 8.87 -0.07
C GLY A 82 5.27 8.78 -1.22
N GLY A 83 4.00 8.96 -0.92
CA GLY A 83 2.95 8.82 -1.92
C GLY A 83 1.72 9.66 -1.66
N LEU A 84 0.92 9.76 -2.70
CA LEU A 84 -0.36 10.44 -2.73
C LEU A 84 -1.46 9.47 -3.13
N ARG A 85 -2.57 9.53 -2.41
CA ARG A 85 -3.78 8.85 -2.80
C ARG A 85 -4.41 9.54 -4.02
N VAL A 86 -4.62 8.76 -5.06
CA VAL A 86 -5.24 9.24 -6.30
C VAL A 86 -6.69 8.79 -6.46
N ASN A 87 -7.06 7.67 -5.82
CA ASN A 87 -8.43 7.16 -5.90
C ASN A 87 -8.75 6.25 -4.71
N SER A 88 -10.03 6.24 -4.31
CA SER A 88 -10.57 5.29 -3.34
C SER A 88 -12.00 4.92 -3.72
N TYR A 89 -12.34 3.65 -3.58
CA TYR A 89 -13.70 3.18 -3.77
C TYR A 89 -13.98 1.94 -2.92
N GLN A 90 -15.21 1.84 -2.45
CA GLN A 90 -15.72 0.64 -1.78
C GLN A 90 -16.61 -0.13 -2.75
N LYS A 91 -16.38 -1.44 -2.84
CA LYS A 91 -17.23 -2.37 -3.57
C LYS A 91 -17.96 -3.25 -2.56
N LEU A 92 -19.29 -3.18 -2.59
CA LEU A 92 -20.18 -4.03 -1.82
C LEU A 92 -20.79 -5.06 -2.78
N LYS A 93 -20.65 -6.32 -2.45
CA LYS A 93 -21.31 -7.40 -3.18
C LYS A 93 -22.47 -7.94 -2.33
N SER A 94 -23.68 -7.64 -2.74
CA SER A 94 -24.90 -8.14 -2.11
C SER A 94 -25.33 -9.47 -2.73
N SER A 95 -25.98 -10.33 -1.94
CA SER A 95 -26.55 -11.61 -2.40
C SER A 95 -27.67 -11.46 -3.44
N ARG A 96 -28.11 -10.23 -3.72
CA ARG A 96 -29.21 -9.90 -4.66
C ARG A 96 -28.75 -9.33 -5.99
N ASP A 97 -27.53 -9.64 -6.43
CA ASP A 97 -26.99 -9.29 -7.78
C ASP A 97 -26.77 -7.80 -8.07
N GLU A 98 -26.84 -6.91 -7.10
CA GLU A 98 -26.49 -5.50 -7.29
C GLU A 98 -25.11 -5.22 -6.68
N ASP A 99 -24.10 -5.14 -7.55
CA ASP A 99 -22.76 -4.66 -7.19
C ASP A 99 -22.82 -3.13 -6.98
N GLU A 100 -22.85 -2.68 -5.73
CA GLU A 100 -22.77 -1.25 -5.41
C GLU A 100 -21.31 -0.82 -5.33
N ARG A 101 -20.96 0.23 -6.07
CA ARG A 101 -19.64 0.86 -5.99
C ARG A 101 -19.77 2.30 -5.55
N VAL A 102 -19.32 2.57 -4.33
CA VAL A 102 -19.32 3.90 -3.74
C VAL A 102 -17.92 4.48 -3.84
N LYS A 103 -17.81 5.68 -4.40
CA LYS A 103 -16.56 6.47 -4.46
C LYS A 103 -16.69 7.60 -3.47
N GLU A 104 -15.93 7.53 -2.39
CA GLU A 104 -15.87 8.55 -1.34
C GLU A 104 -14.43 8.67 -0.83
N ASP A 105 -14.17 9.72 -0.08
CA ASP A 105 -12.87 9.93 0.57
C ASP A 105 -12.61 8.99 1.74
N PHE A 106 -13.67 8.47 2.36
CA PHE A 106 -13.63 7.56 3.52
C PHE A 106 -12.72 8.04 4.65
N ASN A 107 -12.50 9.35 4.76
CA ASN A 107 -11.55 9.96 5.71
C ASN A 107 -10.15 9.29 5.68
N LEU A 108 -9.75 8.79 4.51
CA LEU A 108 -8.44 8.19 4.30
C LEU A 108 -7.36 9.26 4.26
N ASN A 109 -6.19 8.94 4.77
CA ASN A 109 -5.05 9.84 4.70
C ASN A 109 -4.65 10.05 3.22
N PRO A 110 -4.56 11.32 2.74
CA PRO A 110 -4.18 11.60 1.37
C PRO A 110 -2.70 11.34 1.12
N PHE A 111 -1.87 11.43 2.17
CA PHE A 111 -0.44 11.19 2.11
C PHE A 111 -0.10 9.88 2.81
N ASN A 112 0.85 9.15 2.24
CA ASN A 112 1.49 8.05 2.92
C ASN A 112 3.01 8.13 2.75
N TYR A 113 3.73 7.68 3.75
CA TYR A 113 5.17 7.50 3.70
C TYR A 113 5.58 6.36 4.61
N GLY A 114 6.74 5.80 4.33
CA GLY A 114 7.21 4.66 5.12
C GLY A 114 8.53 4.13 4.64
N PHE A 115 8.85 2.92 5.11
CA PHE A 115 10.05 2.19 4.75
C PHE A 115 9.75 1.14 3.69
N LEU A 116 10.74 0.90 2.85
CA LEU A 116 10.72 -0.11 1.81
C LEU A 116 12.03 -0.89 1.86
N ALA A 117 11.93 -2.21 1.87
CA ALA A 117 13.05 -3.12 1.71
C ALA A 117 12.80 -4.04 0.52
N GLU A 118 13.84 -4.38 -0.23
CA GLU A 118 13.78 -5.34 -1.32
C GLU A 118 14.99 -6.26 -1.32
N ALA A 119 14.78 -7.50 -1.76
CA ALA A 119 15.83 -8.49 -1.93
C ALA A 119 15.53 -9.36 -3.16
N GLY A 120 16.55 -9.64 -3.98
CA GLY A 120 16.37 -10.47 -5.16
C GLY A 120 17.60 -10.48 -6.08
N ARG A 121 17.40 -10.83 -7.33
CA ARG A 121 18.46 -10.80 -8.35
C ARG A 121 18.37 -9.54 -9.20
N LYS A 122 19.50 -9.04 -9.68
CA LYS A 122 19.63 -7.79 -10.43
C LYS A 122 18.67 -7.68 -11.63
N ASN A 123 18.52 -8.76 -12.39
CA ASN A 123 17.66 -8.81 -13.58
C ASN A 123 16.58 -9.90 -13.42
N GLY A 124 16.06 -10.07 -12.20
CA GLY A 124 15.12 -11.11 -11.89
C GLY A 124 14.09 -10.66 -10.86
N ILE A 125 13.36 -11.62 -10.35
CA ILE A 125 12.33 -11.40 -9.35
C ILE A 125 12.97 -10.89 -8.06
N LYS A 126 12.38 -9.85 -7.49
CA LYS A 126 12.70 -9.30 -6.18
C LYS A 126 11.50 -9.45 -5.25
N LEU A 127 11.76 -9.88 -4.05
CA LEU A 127 10.81 -9.75 -2.93
C LEU A 127 10.89 -8.33 -2.40
N PHE A 128 9.77 -7.73 -2.07
CA PHE A 128 9.75 -6.45 -1.37
C PHE A 128 8.83 -6.52 -0.14
N ALA A 129 9.16 -5.70 0.84
CA ALA A 129 8.35 -5.44 2.02
C ALA A 129 8.25 -3.93 2.23
N LYS A 130 7.05 -3.44 2.53
CA LYS A 130 6.75 -2.04 2.83
C LYS A 130 6.07 -1.93 4.17
N TYR A 131 6.42 -0.89 4.90
CA TYR A 131 5.79 -0.53 6.16
C TYR A 131 5.39 0.94 6.12
N ASP A 132 4.08 1.21 6.13
CA ASP A 132 3.53 2.56 6.19
C ASP A 132 3.68 3.10 7.61
N MET A 133 4.36 4.23 7.77
CA MET A 133 4.43 4.95 9.05
C MET A 133 3.19 5.79 9.30
N THR A 134 2.48 6.15 8.25
CA THR A 134 1.20 6.84 8.33
C THR A 134 0.07 5.86 8.57
N THR A 135 -0.90 6.27 9.37
CA THR A 135 -2.16 5.53 9.52
C THR A 135 -2.96 5.58 8.22
N ALA A 136 -3.72 4.54 7.94
CA ALA A 136 -4.58 4.49 6.75
C ALA A 136 -5.67 5.58 6.78
N PHE A 137 -6.14 5.95 7.98
CA PHE A 137 -7.20 6.94 8.22
C PHE A 137 -6.65 8.18 8.91
N ARG A 138 -7.28 9.34 8.64
CA ARG A 138 -6.94 10.62 9.29
C ARG A 138 -7.30 10.64 10.77
N ASP A 139 -8.39 9.96 11.12
CA ASP A 139 -8.90 9.94 12.47
C ASP A 139 -8.34 8.78 13.28
N THR A 140 -7.71 9.09 14.42
CA THR A 140 -7.05 8.12 15.29
C THR A 140 -8.01 7.29 16.12
N ASN A 141 -9.29 7.68 16.20
CA ASN A 141 -10.26 7.02 17.07
C ASN A 141 -10.91 5.77 16.48
N ALA A 142 -10.91 5.62 15.14
CA ALA A 142 -11.59 4.51 14.49
C ALA A 142 -10.69 3.31 14.18
N MET A 143 -9.44 3.57 13.75
CA MET A 143 -8.49 2.52 13.41
C MET A 143 -7.03 3.05 13.34
N ASN A 144 -6.24 2.78 14.34
CA ASN A 144 -4.79 3.00 14.33
C ASN A 144 -4.07 1.86 13.60
N GLY A 145 -4.51 1.53 12.38
CA GLY A 145 -3.89 0.48 11.58
C GLY A 145 -2.77 1.03 10.71
N GLN A 146 -1.54 0.60 10.97
CA GLN A 146 -0.43 0.75 10.03
C GLN A 146 -0.50 -0.35 8.99
N VAL A 147 -0.19 -0.01 7.73
CA VAL A 147 -0.26 -0.98 6.64
C VAL A 147 1.10 -1.62 6.43
N PHE A 148 1.14 -2.94 6.49
CA PHE A 148 2.27 -3.74 6.05
C PHE A 148 1.92 -4.38 4.70
N SER A 149 2.84 -4.30 3.75
CA SER A 149 2.67 -4.89 2.42
C SER A 149 3.92 -5.68 2.05
N ALA A 150 3.73 -6.83 1.45
CA ALA A 150 4.81 -7.63 0.89
C ALA A 150 4.39 -8.17 -0.48
N GLY A 151 5.35 -8.39 -1.38
CA GLY A 151 5.05 -8.88 -2.71
C GLY A 151 6.27 -9.11 -3.57
N LEU A 152 6.02 -9.28 -4.86
CA LEU A 152 7.02 -9.52 -5.89
C LEU A 152 7.12 -8.31 -6.82
N ARG A 153 8.34 -7.99 -7.23
CA ARG A 153 8.66 -7.00 -8.27
C ARG A 153 9.46 -7.69 -9.37
N PHE A 154 9.12 -7.38 -10.60
CA PHE A 154 9.77 -7.91 -11.81
C PHE A 154 10.61 -6.85 -12.49
#